data_4ce9b698b43c77c42fc25dac672789c2
#
_entry.id   4ce9b698b43c77c42fc25dac672789c2
#
_cell.length_a   1.000
_cell.length_b   1.000
_cell.length_c   1.000
_cell.angle_alpha   90.00
_cell.angle_beta   90.00
_cell.angle_gamma   90.00
#
_symmetry.space_group_name_H-M   'P 1'
#
loop_
_entity.id
_entity.type
_entity.pdbx_description
1 polymer ?
#
loop_
_entity_poly.entity_id
_entity_poly.type
_entity_poly.pdbx_seq_one_letter_code
_entity_poly.pdbx_strand_id
1 'polypeptide(L)'
;CTKKVELSTQVLILAQRQTVLVAKQAASLDVLSGGRFRFGVGVGWNELEFIGLNESFHNRGKRSEEQVQVMKALWANPYITFRGKWHRLPDAGINPRPPSRKIPLWFGGHMDVTLQRIAKWGDGWMMLAEPPGPKAVAEFDKLRRLVEAEGRDPASVGLEVWTSTSTGTEKDW
;
A
#
# COMPACT_ATOMS: atom_id res chain seq x y z
N CYS A 1 23.16 11.35 -3.91
CA CYS A 1 21.81 10.81 -3.83
C CYS A 1 21.02 11.10 -5.12
N THR A 2 19.94 10.39 -5.36
CA THR A 2 19.13 10.47 -6.59
C THR A 2 18.23 11.71 -6.63
N LYS A 3 17.96 12.22 -7.84
CA LYS A 3 17.02 13.33 -8.07
C LYS A 3 15.81 12.95 -8.92
N LYS A 4 15.86 11.80 -9.61
CA LYS A 4 14.83 11.37 -10.58
C LYS A 4 14.16 10.05 -10.21
N VAL A 5 14.85 9.19 -9.47
CA VAL A 5 14.35 7.84 -9.11
C VAL A 5 13.25 7.96 -8.06
N GLU A 6 12.16 7.22 -8.25
CA GLU A 6 11.15 7.03 -7.22
C GLU A 6 11.72 6.23 -6.05
N LEU A 7 11.20 6.50 -4.86
CA LEU A 7 11.55 5.81 -3.62
C LEU A 7 10.34 5.00 -3.17
N SER A 8 10.54 3.74 -2.83
CA SER A 8 9.44 2.87 -2.40
C SER A 8 9.81 2.04 -1.18
N THR A 9 8.86 1.79 -0.30
CA THR A 9 8.94 0.66 0.64
C THR A 9 8.41 -0.60 -0.03
N GLN A 10 9.05 -1.79 0.26
CA GLN A 10 8.70 -3.00 -0.48
C GLN A 10 8.72 -4.27 0.38
N VAL A 11 7.76 -4.39 1.27
CA VAL A 11 6.68 -3.51 1.70
C VAL A 11 6.79 -3.23 3.21
N LEU A 12 6.22 -2.14 3.69
CA LEU A 12 6.06 -1.92 5.13
C LEU A 12 4.82 -2.69 5.61
N ILE A 13 4.96 -3.47 6.68
CA ILE A 13 3.83 -4.17 7.29
C ILE A 13 3.01 -3.18 8.11
N LEU A 14 1.93 -2.68 7.49
CA LEU A 14 1.15 -1.56 8.02
C LEU A 14 0.48 -1.91 9.36
N ALA A 15 -0.08 -3.12 9.45
CA ALA A 15 -0.80 -3.56 10.63
C ALA A 15 0.08 -3.77 11.89
N GLN A 16 1.39 -3.66 11.77
CA GLN A 16 2.34 -3.67 12.89
C GLN A 16 2.70 -2.27 13.37
N ARG A 17 2.10 -1.21 12.82
CA ARG A 17 2.54 0.16 13.03
C ARG A 17 1.44 1.05 13.59
N GLN A 18 1.86 2.07 14.31
CA GLN A 18 0.99 3.14 14.77
C GLN A 18 0.61 4.05 13.60
N THR A 19 -0.66 4.13 13.28
CA THR A 19 -1.20 4.73 12.05
C THR A 19 -0.80 6.19 11.86
N VAL A 20 -1.00 7.03 12.88
CA VAL A 20 -0.69 8.47 12.78
C VAL A 20 0.81 8.71 12.62
N LEU A 21 1.63 7.92 13.32
CA LEU A 21 3.08 7.99 13.20
C LEU A 21 3.54 7.65 11.79
N VAL A 22 3.04 6.55 11.23
CA VAL A 22 3.35 6.14 9.86
C VAL A 22 2.85 7.16 8.83
N ALA A 23 1.64 7.70 9.02
CA ALA A 23 1.12 8.75 8.13
C ALA A 23 2.05 9.97 8.09
N LYS A 24 2.57 10.39 9.25
CA LYS A 24 3.54 11.50 9.36
C LYS A 24 4.89 11.14 8.75
N GLN A 25 5.43 9.94 9.02
CA GLN A 25 6.70 9.50 8.45
C GLN A 25 6.65 9.44 6.93
N ALA A 26 5.58 8.85 6.37
CA ALA A 26 5.37 8.81 4.93
C ALA A 26 5.26 10.22 4.31
N ALA A 27 4.53 11.12 4.95
CA ALA A 27 4.42 12.51 4.51
C ALA A 27 5.77 13.25 4.56
N SER A 28 6.58 13.01 5.59
CA SER A 28 7.93 13.59 5.69
C SER A 28 8.86 13.07 4.59
N LEU A 29 8.80 11.77 4.28
CA LEU A 29 9.56 11.19 3.17
C LEU A 29 9.12 11.76 1.81
N ASP A 30 7.83 11.94 1.62
CA ASP A 30 7.30 12.52 0.39
C ASP A 30 7.78 13.96 0.19
N VAL A 31 7.74 14.79 1.24
CA VAL A 31 8.28 16.16 1.22
C VAL A 31 9.78 16.16 0.94
N LEU A 32 10.57 15.35 1.66
CA LEU A 32 12.02 15.30 1.52
C LEU A 32 12.48 14.78 0.16
N SER A 33 11.68 13.89 -0.44
CA SER A 33 11.94 13.37 -1.78
C SER A 33 11.45 14.28 -2.91
N GLY A 34 10.69 15.32 -2.59
CA GLY A 34 10.06 16.20 -3.59
C GLY A 34 8.91 15.50 -4.34
N GLY A 35 8.09 14.71 -3.63
CA GLY A 35 6.93 14.02 -4.18
C GLY A 35 7.26 12.71 -4.94
N ARG A 36 8.44 12.13 -4.71
CA ARG A 36 8.90 10.89 -5.39
C ARG A 36 8.67 9.63 -4.55
N PHE A 37 7.93 9.72 -3.46
CA PHE A 37 7.70 8.60 -2.57
C PHE A 37 6.46 7.80 -2.96
N ARG A 38 6.63 6.51 -3.18
CA ARG A 38 5.60 5.49 -3.34
C ARG A 38 5.52 4.66 -2.05
N PHE A 39 4.35 4.57 -1.45
CA PHE A 39 4.19 3.86 -0.20
C PHE A 39 3.70 2.43 -0.43
N GLY A 40 4.64 1.49 -0.46
CA GLY A 40 4.35 0.07 -0.54
C GLY A 40 3.99 -0.50 0.84
N VAL A 41 2.81 -1.11 0.96
CA VAL A 41 2.28 -1.66 2.21
C VAL A 41 1.89 -3.13 2.06
N GLY A 42 2.05 -3.88 3.15
CA GLY A 42 1.59 -5.26 3.27
C GLY A 42 0.86 -5.48 4.59
N VAL A 43 0.17 -6.62 4.70
CA VAL A 43 -0.55 -6.98 5.93
C VAL A 43 0.27 -7.88 6.88
N GLY A 44 1.38 -8.45 6.40
CA GLY A 44 2.21 -9.38 7.16
C GLY A 44 1.65 -10.80 7.25
N TRP A 45 2.55 -11.76 7.37
CA TRP A 45 2.23 -13.18 7.44
C TRP A 45 2.78 -13.87 8.71
N ASN A 46 3.79 -13.29 9.35
CA ASN A 46 4.46 -13.88 10.50
C ASN A 46 3.78 -13.42 11.81
N GLU A 47 3.06 -14.31 12.46
CA GLU A 47 2.31 -14.01 13.68
C GLU A 47 3.21 -13.63 14.85
N LEU A 48 4.43 -14.20 14.94
CA LEU A 48 5.38 -13.92 16.02
C LEU A 48 5.80 -12.44 16.03
N GLU A 49 5.89 -11.80 14.87
CA GLU A 49 6.18 -10.37 14.79
C GLU A 49 5.06 -9.53 15.40
N PHE A 50 3.80 -9.94 15.21
CA PHE A 50 2.65 -9.25 15.81
C PHE A 50 2.64 -9.41 17.33
N ILE A 51 2.91 -10.62 17.83
CA ILE A 51 3.03 -10.90 19.26
C ILE A 51 4.12 -10.02 19.89
N GLY A 52 5.30 -9.96 19.26
CA GLY A 52 6.44 -9.16 19.73
C GLY A 52 6.16 -7.64 19.75
N LEU A 53 5.22 -7.18 18.94
CA LEU A 53 4.80 -5.77 18.87
C LEU A 53 3.50 -5.49 19.65
N ASN A 54 2.98 -6.49 20.38
CA ASN A 54 1.72 -6.40 21.11
C ASN A 54 0.52 -6.03 20.21
N GLU A 55 0.51 -6.59 19.00
CA GLU A 55 -0.51 -6.34 17.99
C GLU A 55 -1.27 -7.62 17.63
N SER A 56 -2.56 -7.51 17.34
CA SER A 56 -3.36 -8.69 16.96
C SER A 56 -3.12 -9.09 15.51
N PHE A 57 -2.68 -10.34 15.31
CA PHE A 57 -2.52 -10.93 13.99
C PHE A 57 -3.86 -11.16 13.29
N HIS A 58 -4.90 -11.58 14.02
CA HIS A 58 -6.19 -11.98 13.42
C HIS A 58 -6.99 -10.82 12.84
N ASN A 59 -6.80 -9.60 13.33
CA ASN A 59 -7.50 -8.41 12.81
C ASN A 59 -6.69 -7.64 11.75
N ARG A 60 -5.44 -8.06 11.43
CA ARG A 60 -4.48 -7.29 10.64
C ARG A 60 -5.02 -6.77 9.31
N GLY A 61 -5.80 -7.60 8.60
CA GLY A 61 -6.39 -7.21 7.32
C GLY A 61 -7.41 -6.08 7.44
N LYS A 62 -8.39 -6.24 8.34
CA LYS A 62 -9.43 -5.22 8.57
C LYS A 62 -8.86 -3.95 9.19
N ARG A 63 -7.90 -4.10 10.12
CA ARG A 63 -7.22 -2.95 10.73
C ARG A 63 -6.40 -2.19 9.70
N SER A 64 -5.68 -2.84 8.80
CA SER A 64 -4.94 -2.15 7.74
C SER A 64 -5.85 -1.39 6.77
N GLU A 65 -7.05 -1.88 6.51
CA GLU A 65 -8.05 -1.15 5.73
C GLU A 65 -8.47 0.17 6.40
N GLU A 66 -8.71 0.14 7.72
CA GLU A 66 -9.02 1.34 8.49
C GLU A 66 -7.81 2.29 8.59
N GLN A 67 -6.60 1.73 8.75
CA GLN A 67 -5.35 2.52 8.73
C GLN A 67 -5.18 3.29 7.42
N VAL A 68 -5.44 2.66 6.28
CA VAL A 68 -5.41 3.31 4.96
C VAL A 68 -6.37 4.50 4.89
N GLN A 69 -7.60 4.33 5.39
CA GLN A 69 -8.58 5.43 5.41
C GLN A 69 -8.11 6.60 6.28
N VAL A 70 -7.60 6.31 7.48
CA VAL A 70 -7.05 7.32 8.39
C VAL A 70 -5.87 8.06 7.74
N MET A 71 -4.92 7.34 7.16
CA MET A 71 -3.74 7.95 6.51
C MET A 71 -4.14 8.84 5.34
N LYS A 72 -4.99 8.36 4.44
CA LYS A 72 -5.49 9.16 3.31
C LYS A 72 -6.21 10.42 3.79
N ALA A 73 -7.02 10.32 4.84
CA ALA A 73 -7.69 11.48 5.43
C ALA A 73 -6.69 12.49 6.02
N LEU A 74 -5.67 12.04 6.76
CA LEU A 74 -4.62 12.89 7.34
C LEU A 74 -3.76 13.58 6.28
N TRP A 75 -3.49 12.93 5.16
CA TRP A 75 -2.75 13.54 4.05
C TRP A 75 -3.55 14.61 3.33
N ALA A 76 -4.84 14.35 3.12
CA ALA A 76 -5.71 15.25 2.35
C ALA A 76 -6.11 16.49 3.14
N ASN A 77 -6.34 16.36 4.45
CA ASN A 77 -6.97 17.41 5.25
C ASN A 77 -6.04 17.96 6.34
N PRO A 78 -6.16 19.24 6.73
CA PRO A 78 -5.38 19.83 7.82
C PRO A 78 -5.73 19.21 9.17
N TYR A 79 -7.01 18.95 9.40
CA TYR A 79 -7.54 18.29 10.59
C TYR A 79 -8.62 17.29 10.20
N ILE A 80 -8.72 16.19 10.94
CA ILE A 80 -9.75 15.18 10.77
C ILE A 80 -10.34 14.78 12.11
N THR A 81 -11.63 14.47 12.11
CA THR A 81 -12.27 13.68 13.16
C THR A 81 -12.59 12.32 12.57
N PHE A 82 -11.99 11.27 13.11
CA PHE A 82 -12.21 9.89 12.65
C PHE A 82 -12.69 9.03 13.82
N ARG A 83 -13.73 8.22 13.58
CA ARG A 83 -14.28 7.26 14.54
C ARG A 83 -14.46 5.92 13.86
N GLY A 84 -13.50 5.04 14.04
CA GLY A 84 -13.50 3.68 13.54
C GLY A 84 -13.53 2.65 14.67
N LYS A 85 -13.30 1.41 14.31
CA LYS A 85 -13.22 0.31 15.27
C LYS A 85 -11.89 0.32 16.05
N TRP A 86 -10.80 0.68 15.38
CA TRP A 86 -9.43 0.67 15.94
C TRP A 86 -8.84 2.07 16.10
N HIS A 87 -9.43 3.08 15.45
CA HIS A 87 -8.90 4.44 15.47
C HIS A 87 -9.96 5.43 15.93
N ARG A 88 -9.54 6.30 16.85
CA ARG A 88 -10.32 7.45 17.28
C ARG A 88 -9.41 8.68 17.30
N LEU A 89 -9.65 9.59 16.38
CA LEU A 89 -8.92 10.86 16.28
C LEU A 89 -9.92 12.01 16.43
N PRO A 90 -9.90 12.71 17.54
CA PRO A 90 -10.71 13.92 17.72
C PRO A 90 -9.90 15.13 17.22
N ASP A 91 -10.35 15.77 16.13
CA ASP A 91 -9.78 17.00 15.58
C ASP A 91 -8.23 17.01 15.53
N ALA A 92 -7.66 15.99 14.87
CA ALA A 92 -6.21 15.78 14.80
C ALA A 92 -5.69 15.92 13.37
N GLY A 93 -4.45 16.40 13.23
CA GLY A 93 -3.77 16.52 11.95
C GLY A 93 -2.29 16.17 12.05
N ILE A 94 -1.62 16.15 10.91
CA ILE A 94 -0.17 15.96 10.80
C ILE A 94 0.47 17.16 10.09
N ASN A 95 1.70 17.45 10.44
CA ASN A 95 2.54 18.44 9.77
C ASN A 95 3.98 17.91 9.68
N PRO A 96 4.64 17.87 8.48
CA PRO A 96 4.09 18.30 7.20
C PRO A 96 3.01 17.36 6.66
N ARG A 97 2.26 17.84 5.67
CA ARG A 97 1.40 17.01 4.81
C ARG A 97 2.07 16.83 3.44
N PRO A 98 1.78 15.76 2.70
CA PRO A 98 2.31 15.58 1.35
C PRO A 98 1.98 16.79 0.46
N PRO A 99 2.90 17.25 -0.40
CA PRO A 99 2.66 18.39 -1.31
C PRO A 99 1.42 18.20 -2.18
N SER A 100 1.25 17.00 -2.74
CA SER A 100 0.09 16.63 -3.59
C SER A 100 -1.18 16.28 -2.80
N ARG A 101 -1.13 16.32 -1.46
CA ARG A 101 -2.20 15.89 -0.56
C ARG A 101 -2.55 14.40 -0.67
N LYS A 102 -1.74 13.62 -1.36
CA LYS A 102 -1.82 12.17 -1.45
C LYS A 102 -0.42 11.57 -1.61
N ILE A 103 -0.27 10.32 -1.21
CA ILE A 103 0.92 9.51 -1.50
C ILE A 103 0.43 8.26 -2.24
N PRO A 104 1.00 7.89 -3.38
CA PRO A 104 0.63 6.66 -4.09
C PRO A 104 0.79 5.45 -3.18
N LEU A 105 -0.29 4.69 -3.00
CA LEU A 105 -0.37 3.54 -2.11
C LEU A 105 -0.34 2.25 -2.91
N TRP A 106 0.72 1.48 -2.75
CA TRP A 106 0.94 0.21 -3.42
C TRP A 106 0.81 -0.95 -2.44
N PHE A 107 0.14 -2.01 -2.84
CA PHE A 107 -0.06 -3.18 -1.98
C PHE A 107 0.75 -4.37 -2.45
N GLY A 108 1.45 -5.01 -1.50
CA GLY A 108 2.10 -6.29 -1.71
C GLY A 108 1.19 -7.45 -1.32
N GLY A 109 1.37 -8.58 -1.99
CA GLY A 109 0.65 -9.82 -1.73
C GLY A 109 -0.12 -10.34 -2.94
N HIS A 110 -0.60 -11.58 -2.84
CA HIS A 110 -1.21 -12.33 -3.95
C HIS A 110 -2.58 -12.95 -3.60
N MET A 111 -3.10 -12.71 -2.39
CA MET A 111 -4.39 -13.25 -1.99
C MET A 111 -5.55 -12.42 -2.58
N ASP A 112 -6.66 -13.06 -2.88
CA ASP A 112 -7.86 -12.40 -3.42
C ASP A 112 -8.30 -11.17 -2.62
N VAL A 113 -8.23 -11.27 -1.29
CA VAL A 113 -8.54 -10.15 -0.40
C VAL A 113 -7.54 -8.98 -0.56
N THR A 114 -6.31 -9.23 -1.01
CA THR A 114 -5.36 -8.17 -1.35
C THR A 114 -5.77 -7.48 -2.64
N LEU A 115 -6.17 -8.22 -3.66
CA LEU A 115 -6.67 -7.65 -4.92
C LEU A 115 -7.92 -6.78 -4.68
N GLN A 116 -8.83 -7.21 -3.80
CA GLN A 116 -9.99 -6.40 -3.40
C GLN A 116 -9.58 -5.08 -2.72
N ARG A 117 -8.53 -5.09 -1.86
CA ARG A 117 -8.00 -3.88 -1.24
C ARG A 117 -7.36 -2.94 -2.27
N ILE A 118 -6.62 -3.49 -3.22
CA ILE A 118 -6.02 -2.72 -4.32
C ILE A 118 -7.13 -2.07 -5.14
N ALA A 119 -8.13 -2.85 -5.53
CA ALA A 119 -9.27 -2.35 -6.31
C ALA A 119 -9.95 -1.16 -5.62
N LYS A 120 -10.10 -1.22 -4.31
CA LYS A 120 -10.80 -0.18 -3.54
C LYS A 120 -9.93 1.02 -3.19
N TRP A 121 -8.66 0.81 -2.83
CA TRP A 121 -7.83 1.87 -2.25
C TRP A 121 -6.44 2.03 -2.86
N GLY A 122 -5.96 1.04 -3.65
CA GLY A 122 -4.60 1.02 -4.16
C GLY A 122 -4.39 1.88 -5.40
N ASP A 123 -3.20 2.43 -5.49
CA ASP A 123 -2.69 3.08 -6.71
C ASP A 123 -1.76 2.13 -7.48
N GLY A 124 -1.44 0.96 -6.91
CA GLY A 124 -0.67 -0.08 -7.57
C GLY A 124 -0.58 -1.40 -6.81
N TRP A 125 -0.12 -2.42 -7.52
CA TRP A 125 0.13 -3.76 -7.03
C TRP A 125 1.60 -4.14 -7.17
N MET A 126 2.21 -4.57 -6.07
CA MET A 126 3.52 -5.19 -6.01
C MET A 126 3.35 -6.71 -5.94
N MET A 127 3.32 -7.35 -7.09
CA MET A 127 3.17 -8.80 -7.21
C MET A 127 4.51 -9.48 -6.93
N LEU A 128 4.50 -10.48 -6.04
CA LEU A 128 5.71 -11.20 -5.64
C LEU A 128 5.87 -12.49 -6.45
N ALA A 129 7.09 -12.70 -6.94
CA ALA A 129 7.59 -14.00 -7.41
C ALA A 129 6.71 -14.74 -8.43
N GLU A 130 6.02 -14.04 -9.30
CA GLU A 130 5.29 -14.67 -10.41
C GLU A 130 6.08 -14.50 -11.70
N PRO A 131 6.48 -15.59 -12.37
CA PRO A 131 7.15 -15.50 -13.67
C PRO A 131 6.19 -14.99 -14.75
N PRO A 132 6.70 -14.34 -15.79
CA PRO A 132 5.91 -13.97 -16.96
C PRO A 132 5.18 -15.18 -17.55
N GLY A 133 3.91 -15.02 -17.89
CA GLY A 133 3.14 -16.09 -18.50
C GLY A 133 1.62 -15.97 -18.29
N PRO A 134 0.87 -16.98 -18.76
CA PRO A 134 -0.61 -16.94 -18.74
C PRO A 134 -1.20 -16.75 -17.33
N LYS A 135 -0.52 -17.25 -16.30
CA LYS A 135 -0.99 -17.11 -14.91
C LYS A 135 -0.88 -15.65 -14.44
N ALA A 136 0.24 -14.97 -14.71
CA ALA A 136 0.41 -13.55 -14.39
C ALA A 136 -0.66 -12.70 -15.10
N VAL A 137 -0.89 -12.97 -16.40
CA VAL A 137 -1.93 -12.30 -17.18
C VAL A 137 -3.32 -12.49 -16.55
N ALA A 138 -3.66 -13.72 -16.17
CA ALA A 138 -4.96 -14.02 -15.56
C ALA A 138 -5.17 -13.26 -14.22
N GLU A 139 -4.13 -13.15 -13.40
CA GLU A 139 -4.18 -12.39 -12.15
C GLU A 139 -4.31 -10.88 -12.39
N PHE A 140 -3.63 -10.32 -13.41
CA PHE A 140 -3.82 -8.93 -13.81
C PHE A 140 -5.23 -8.65 -14.32
N ASP A 141 -5.78 -9.55 -15.15
CA ASP A 141 -7.14 -9.41 -15.64
C ASP A 141 -8.18 -9.53 -14.53
N LYS A 142 -7.91 -10.36 -13.52
CA LYS A 142 -8.72 -10.44 -12.30
C LYS A 142 -8.73 -9.11 -11.54
N LEU A 143 -7.54 -8.52 -11.34
CA LEU A 143 -7.43 -7.21 -10.69
C LEU A 143 -8.17 -6.13 -11.49
N ARG A 144 -8.01 -6.08 -12.82
CA ARG A 144 -8.70 -5.11 -13.68
C ARG A 144 -10.22 -5.17 -13.49
N ARG A 145 -10.79 -6.39 -13.54
CA ARG A 145 -12.25 -6.59 -13.31
C ARG A 145 -12.69 -6.11 -11.92
N LEU A 146 -11.88 -6.34 -10.89
CA LEU A 146 -12.19 -5.86 -9.53
C LEU A 146 -12.14 -4.33 -9.45
N VAL A 147 -11.19 -3.69 -10.11
CA VAL A 147 -11.06 -2.22 -10.17
C VAL A 147 -12.27 -1.60 -10.89
N GLU A 148 -12.69 -2.19 -12.02
CA GLU A 148 -13.89 -1.79 -12.74
C GLU A 148 -15.17 -1.94 -11.89
N ALA A 149 -15.27 -3.03 -11.13
CA ALA A 149 -16.40 -3.26 -10.23
C ALA A 149 -16.49 -2.22 -9.09
N GLU A 150 -15.37 -1.62 -8.70
CA GLU A 150 -15.33 -0.49 -7.75
C GLU A 150 -15.55 0.88 -8.45
N GLY A 151 -15.90 0.90 -9.73
CA GLY A 151 -16.15 2.11 -10.51
C GLY A 151 -14.90 2.92 -10.82
N ARG A 152 -13.73 2.29 -10.81
CA ARG A 152 -12.43 2.92 -11.09
C ARG A 152 -11.91 2.51 -12.47
N ASP A 153 -11.07 3.37 -13.05
CA ASP A 153 -10.34 3.02 -14.27
C ASP A 153 -9.19 2.05 -13.95
N PRO A 154 -9.16 0.83 -14.55
CA PRO A 154 -8.07 -0.13 -14.38
C PRO A 154 -6.69 0.44 -14.75
N ALA A 155 -6.61 1.35 -15.71
CA ALA A 155 -5.37 2.01 -16.10
C ALA A 155 -4.80 2.93 -14.99
N SER A 156 -5.62 3.30 -13.99
CA SER A 156 -5.18 4.07 -12.82
C SER A 156 -4.36 3.26 -11.80
N VAL A 157 -4.31 1.92 -11.96
CA VAL A 157 -3.61 1.01 -11.04
C VAL A 157 -2.33 0.50 -11.71
N GLY A 158 -1.19 0.90 -11.15
CA GLY A 158 0.12 0.43 -11.61
C GLY A 158 0.37 -1.05 -11.28
N LEU A 159 1.16 -1.71 -12.12
CA LEU A 159 1.54 -3.11 -11.94
C LEU A 159 3.07 -3.21 -11.85
N GLU A 160 3.57 -3.87 -10.82
CA GLU A 160 4.98 -4.18 -10.63
C GLU A 160 5.12 -5.65 -10.24
N VAL A 161 5.98 -6.36 -10.92
CA VAL A 161 6.23 -7.78 -10.66
C VAL A 161 7.68 -7.97 -10.25
N TRP A 162 7.88 -8.66 -9.14
CA TRP A 162 9.20 -9.16 -8.77
C TRP A 162 9.41 -10.50 -9.42
N THR A 163 10.47 -10.58 -10.20
CA THR A 163 10.86 -11.82 -10.86
C THR A 163 12.35 -12.05 -10.68
N SER A 164 12.76 -13.33 -10.69
CA SER A 164 14.17 -13.70 -10.60
C SER A 164 14.71 -14.01 -11.98
N THR A 165 15.78 -13.34 -12.34
CA THR A 165 16.55 -13.65 -13.57
C THR A 165 17.45 -14.88 -13.42
N SER A 166 17.45 -15.55 -12.27
CA SER A 166 18.21 -16.78 -12.04
C SER A 166 17.58 -18.01 -12.70
N THR A 167 16.33 -17.91 -13.14
CA THR A 167 15.59 -19.00 -13.83
C THR A 167 15.04 -18.45 -15.14
N GLY A 168 15.23 -19.19 -16.23
CA GLY A 168 14.83 -18.77 -17.56
C GLY A 168 16.00 -18.28 -18.43
N THR A 169 15.70 -17.96 -19.66
CA THR A 169 16.62 -17.41 -20.65
C THR A 169 16.23 -15.96 -20.98
N GLU A 170 17.11 -15.23 -21.69
CA GLU A 170 16.83 -13.88 -22.18
C GLU A 170 15.51 -13.76 -22.96
N LYS A 171 15.03 -14.86 -23.56
CA LYS A 171 13.77 -14.92 -24.32
C LYS A 171 12.53 -15.06 -23.42
N ASP A 172 12.71 -15.40 -22.16
CA ASP A 172 11.63 -15.61 -21.19
C ASP A 172 11.32 -14.32 -20.41
N TRP A 173 12.14 -13.28 -20.60
CA TRP A 173 12.07 -11.96 -19.97
C TRP A 173 11.83 -10.86 -21.00
#